data_e863f3add915da407f1fe16b9a108c65
#
_entry.id   e863f3add915da407f1fe16b9a108c65
#
_cell.length_a   1.000
_cell.length_b   1.000
_cell.length_c   1.000
_cell.angle_alpha   90.00
_cell.angle_beta   90.00
_cell.angle_gamma   90.00
#
_symmetry.space_group_name_H-M   'P 1'
#
loop_
_entity.id
_entity.type
_entity.pdbx_description
1 polymer ?
#
loop_
_entity_poly.entity_id
_entity_poly.type
_entity_poly.pdbx_seq_one_letter_code
_entity_poly.pdbx_strand_id
1 'polypeptide(L)'
;QKLGACVEHSTDALEVTSDGVNPVSLEVNCGESGLSIRMFTPIAALSTLPVRINGSGSLVQRPMDFFDQVLPQLGVRISSNAGRLPMDIQGPLQAQNITVDGSLSSQFLTGLLMAFSTAIRDQQISEPITITVNDLKSKPYIDLTLDVMQQFGLPVPVHTDHREFTFTSAGVLPQPSLVNYTVEGDWSGGAFLLVAGAIAGPITVRGLDPGSTQADKAILTALQR
;
A
#
# COMPACT_ATOMS: atom_id res chain seq x y z
N GLN A 1 -12.00 -8.95 -5.48
CA GLN A 1 -12.92 -10.10 -5.43
C GLN A 1 -12.30 -11.30 -4.72
N LYS A 2 -11.06 -11.72 -5.06
CA LYS A 2 -10.42 -12.92 -4.49
C LYS A 2 -10.24 -12.86 -2.97
N LEU A 3 -10.07 -11.66 -2.40
CA LEU A 3 -9.96 -11.43 -0.96
C LEU A 3 -11.32 -11.21 -0.26
N GLY A 4 -12.44 -11.46 -0.95
CA GLY A 4 -13.77 -11.44 -0.37
C GLY A 4 -14.67 -10.28 -0.79
N ALA A 5 -14.14 -9.25 -1.46
CA ALA A 5 -14.96 -8.14 -1.91
C ALA A 5 -15.89 -8.55 -3.07
N CYS A 6 -17.13 -8.12 -3.01
CA CYS A 6 -18.07 -8.14 -4.14
C CYS A 6 -17.80 -6.89 -5.00
N VAL A 7 -17.72 -7.07 -6.31
CA VAL A 7 -17.52 -5.97 -7.27
C VAL A 7 -18.57 -6.04 -8.35
N GLU A 8 -19.41 -5.04 -8.40
CA GLU A 8 -20.43 -4.87 -9.42
C GLU A 8 -20.03 -3.78 -10.41
N HIS A 9 -20.28 -4.03 -11.67
CA HIS A 9 -19.95 -3.13 -12.77
C HIS A 9 -21.23 -2.50 -13.30
N SER A 10 -21.27 -1.18 -13.36
CA SER A 10 -22.25 -0.42 -14.14
C SER A 10 -21.58 0.24 -15.34
N THR A 11 -22.32 1.03 -16.12
CA THR A 11 -21.81 1.66 -17.34
C THR A 11 -20.66 2.63 -17.07
N ASP A 12 -20.69 3.29 -15.92
CA ASP A 12 -19.80 4.41 -15.56
C ASP A 12 -19.21 4.32 -14.15
N ALA A 13 -19.49 3.23 -13.42
CA ALA A 13 -19.03 3.06 -12.06
C ALA A 13 -18.69 1.60 -11.72
N LEU A 14 -17.87 1.44 -10.68
CA LEU A 14 -17.64 0.19 -9.97
C LEU A 14 -18.19 0.33 -8.55
N GLU A 15 -19.05 -0.58 -8.15
CA GLU A 15 -19.48 -0.69 -6.76
C GLU A 15 -18.72 -1.83 -6.08
N VAL A 16 -18.08 -1.53 -4.95
CA VAL A 16 -17.30 -2.50 -4.20
C VAL A 16 -17.84 -2.59 -2.78
N THR A 17 -18.32 -3.78 -2.42
CA THR A 17 -18.77 -4.09 -1.06
C THR A 17 -17.83 -5.10 -0.42
N SER A 18 -17.42 -4.86 0.83
CA SER A 18 -16.49 -5.75 1.54
C SER A 18 -16.68 -5.68 3.04
N ASP A 19 -16.70 -6.85 3.67
CA ASP A 19 -16.69 -7.02 5.13
C ASP A 19 -15.27 -7.29 5.67
N GLY A 20 -14.25 -6.79 4.98
CA GLY A 20 -12.84 -7.00 5.29
C GLY A 20 -12.20 -8.11 4.46
N VAL A 21 -11.08 -8.65 4.97
CA VAL A 21 -10.27 -9.65 4.24
C VAL A 21 -10.79 -11.06 4.55
N ASN A 22 -11.68 -11.56 3.72
CA ASN A 22 -12.29 -12.90 3.81
C ASN A 22 -12.09 -13.65 2.50
N PRO A 23 -10.91 -14.26 2.25
CA PRO A 23 -10.60 -14.87 0.96
C PRO A 23 -11.63 -15.91 0.52
N VAL A 24 -12.18 -15.74 -0.66
CA VAL A 24 -13.07 -16.73 -1.35
C VAL A 24 -12.27 -17.59 -2.31
N SER A 25 -10.98 -17.30 -2.47
CA SER A 25 -10.04 -18.08 -3.26
C SER A 25 -8.73 -18.20 -2.49
N LEU A 26 -8.15 -19.40 -2.50
CA LEU A 26 -6.84 -19.63 -1.88
C LEU A 26 -5.69 -19.09 -2.74
N GLU A 27 -5.98 -18.46 -3.87
CA GLU A 27 -4.97 -17.93 -4.79
C GLU A 27 -5.32 -16.52 -5.27
N VAL A 28 -4.36 -15.62 -5.16
CA VAL A 28 -4.39 -14.25 -5.67
C VAL A 28 -3.25 -14.05 -6.65
N ASN A 29 -3.56 -13.62 -7.87
CA ASN A 29 -2.57 -13.34 -8.90
C ASN A 29 -2.42 -11.82 -9.08
N CYS A 30 -1.22 -11.31 -8.89
CA CYS A 30 -0.88 -9.89 -9.01
C CYS A 30 -0.46 -9.49 -10.43
N GLY A 31 -0.56 -10.39 -11.41
CA GLY A 31 -0.08 -10.14 -12.77
C GLY A 31 1.41 -9.80 -12.77
N GLU A 32 1.78 -8.73 -13.46
CA GLU A 32 3.15 -8.21 -13.46
C GLU A 32 3.36 -7.02 -12.50
N SER A 33 2.35 -6.70 -11.67
CA SER A 33 2.37 -5.52 -10.83
C SER A 33 3.18 -5.68 -9.55
N GLY A 34 4.35 -5.05 -9.50
CA GLY A 34 5.16 -4.94 -8.29
C GLY A 34 4.48 -4.13 -7.19
N LEU A 35 3.63 -3.17 -7.54
CA LEU A 35 2.81 -2.41 -6.59
C LEU A 35 1.80 -3.33 -5.90
N SER A 36 1.01 -4.07 -6.71
CA SER A 36 -0.03 -4.95 -6.17
C SER A 36 0.53 -5.95 -5.18
N ILE A 37 1.60 -6.65 -5.53
CA ILE A 37 2.16 -7.68 -4.63
C ILE A 37 2.67 -7.07 -3.33
N ARG A 38 3.36 -5.92 -3.38
CA ARG A 38 3.94 -5.30 -2.20
C ARG A 38 2.89 -4.71 -1.26
N MET A 39 1.84 -4.11 -1.80
CA MET A 39 0.76 -3.55 -0.99
C MET A 39 -0.21 -4.62 -0.48
N PHE A 40 -0.64 -5.54 -1.34
CA PHE A 40 -1.69 -6.50 -0.98
C PHE A 40 -1.21 -7.70 -0.17
N THR A 41 0.07 -8.05 -0.17
CA THR A 41 0.57 -9.17 0.65
C THR A 41 0.38 -8.93 2.15
N PRO A 42 0.75 -7.79 2.76
CA PRO A 42 0.43 -7.49 4.16
C PRO A 42 -1.07 -7.45 4.45
N ILE A 43 -1.88 -6.96 3.49
CA ILE A 43 -3.35 -6.92 3.64
C ILE A 43 -3.92 -8.35 3.61
N ALA A 44 -3.48 -9.19 2.68
CA ALA A 44 -3.92 -10.59 2.62
C ALA A 44 -3.51 -11.38 3.87
N ALA A 45 -2.41 -11.00 4.51
CA ALA A 45 -1.95 -11.58 5.77
C ALA A 45 -2.86 -11.28 6.98
N LEU A 46 -3.86 -10.40 6.85
CA LEU A 46 -4.91 -10.23 7.87
C LEU A 46 -5.84 -11.47 7.96
N SER A 47 -5.89 -12.29 6.90
CA SER A 47 -6.72 -13.49 6.87
C SER A 47 -6.13 -14.63 7.70
N THR A 48 -7.00 -15.37 8.40
CA THR A 48 -6.66 -16.64 9.05
C THR A 48 -6.54 -17.79 8.05
N LEU A 49 -7.14 -17.65 6.85
CA LEU A 49 -7.07 -18.65 5.81
C LEU A 49 -5.75 -18.52 5.03
N PRO A 50 -5.19 -19.65 4.54
CA PRO A 50 -4.02 -19.59 3.70
C PRO A 50 -4.35 -18.94 2.35
N VAL A 51 -3.43 -18.10 1.87
CA VAL A 51 -3.53 -17.45 0.56
C VAL A 51 -2.21 -17.63 -0.18
N ARG A 52 -2.28 -18.16 -1.40
CA ARG A 52 -1.16 -18.21 -2.33
C ARG A 52 -1.11 -16.93 -3.14
N ILE A 53 0.01 -16.24 -3.09
CA ILE A 53 0.27 -15.05 -3.89
C ILE A 53 1.12 -15.44 -5.09
N ASN A 54 0.57 -15.18 -6.28
CA ASN A 54 1.19 -15.45 -7.57
C ASN A 54 1.38 -14.17 -8.38
N GLY A 55 2.14 -14.29 -9.44
CA GLY A 55 2.34 -13.26 -10.45
C GLY A 55 2.82 -13.86 -11.77
N SER A 56 3.08 -13.02 -12.75
CA SER A 56 3.53 -13.41 -14.08
C SER A 56 4.65 -12.50 -14.58
N GLY A 57 5.22 -12.86 -15.74
CA GLY A 57 6.22 -12.07 -16.43
C GLY A 57 7.45 -11.77 -15.59
N SER A 58 7.90 -10.52 -15.63
CA SER A 58 9.09 -10.07 -14.91
C SER A 58 8.96 -10.14 -13.38
N LEU A 59 7.73 -10.15 -12.85
CA LEU A 59 7.48 -10.17 -11.41
C LEU A 59 7.97 -11.44 -10.75
N VAL A 60 7.91 -12.58 -11.45
CA VAL A 60 8.32 -13.90 -10.94
C VAL A 60 9.81 -13.94 -10.59
N GLN A 61 10.63 -13.13 -11.24
CA GLN A 61 12.07 -13.06 -11.03
C GLN A 61 12.49 -12.05 -9.95
N ARG A 62 11.57 -11.19 -9.52
CA ARG A 62 11.88 -10.13 -8.53
C ARG A 62 12.03 -10.74 -7.14
N PRO A 63 13.04 -10.29 -6.35
CA PRO A 63 13.19 -10.72 -4.97
C PRO A 63 12.02 -10.16 -4.12
N MET A 64 11.50 -11.05 -3.26
CA MET A 64 10.42 -10.78 -2.29
C MET A 64 10.80 -11.29 -0.90
N ASP A 65 12.08 -11.61 -0.69
CA ASP A 65 12.64 -12.19 0.53
C ASP A 65 12.42 -11.33 1.78
N PHE A 66 12.20 -10.02 1.62
CA PHE A 66 11.82 -9.16 2.74
C PHE A 66 10.49 -9.57 3.39
N PHE A 67 9.57 -10.22 2.66
CA PHE A 67 8.36 -10.80 3.27
C PHE A 67 8.70 -11.96 4.19
N ASP A 68 9.66 -12.82 3.78
CA ASP A 68 10.12 -13.94 4.60
C ASP A 68 10.78 -13.47 5.90
N GLN A 69 11.34 -12.25 5.91
CA GLN A 69 11.98 -11.65 7.09
C GLN A 69 10.98 -10.95 8.01
N VAL A 70 9.99 -10.25 7.44
CA VAL A 70 9.08 -9.37 8.20
C VAL A 70 7.84 -10.09 8.68
N LEU A 71 7.15 -10.84 7.82
CA LEU A 71 5.86 -11.44 8.15
C LEU A 71 5.90 -12.43 9.32
N PRO A 72 6.93 -13.28 9.47
CA PRO A 72 7.03 -14.17 10.65
C PRO A 72 7.09 -13.42 11.97
N GLN A 73 7.72 -12.24 12.01
CA GLN A 73 7.77 -11.40 13.21
C GLN A 73 6.39 -10.87 13.61
N LEU A 74 5.44 -10.85 12.68
CA LEU A 74 4.05 -10.43 12.87
C LEU A 74 3.09 -11.61 13.05
N GLY A 75 3.60 -12.80 13.37
CA GLY A 75 2.81 -14.00 13.62
C GLY A 75 2.27 -14.66 12.33
N VAL A 76 2.67 -14.19 11.16
CA VAL A 76 2.22 -14.72 9.87
C VAL A 76 3.12 -15.86 9.43
N ARG A 77 2.54 -16.99 9.06
CA ARG A 77 3.27 -18.08 8.40
C ARG A 77 3.47 -17.73 6.94
N ILE A 78 4.69 -17.86 6.45
CA ILE A 78 5.05 -17.65 5.05
C ILE A 78 5.96 -18.76 4.55
N SER A 79 5.77 -19.15 3.29
CA SER A 79 6.67 -20.01 2.55
C SER A 79 6.80 -19.47 1.13
N SER A 80 8.00 -19.15 0.71
CA SER A 80 8.30 -18.63 -0.62
C SER A 80 9.16 -19.61 -1.43
N ASN A 81 9.28 -19.37 -2.71
CA ASN A 81 10.23 -20.08 -3.57
C ASN A 81 11.58 -19.37 -3.53
N ALA A 82 12.37 -19.63 -2.46
CA ALA A 82 13.65 -18.97 -2.22
C ALA A 82 13.57 -17.43 -2.34
N GLY A 83 12.63 -16.83 -1.60
CA GLY A 83 12.40 -15.39 -1.62
C GLY A 83 11.73 -14.86 -2.89
N ARG A 84 11.04 -15.71 -3.65
CA ARG A 84 10.34 -15.38 -4.90
C ARG A 84 8.95 -15.98 -4.93
N LEU A 85 8.19 -15.62 -5.96
CA LEU A 85 6.88 -16.22 -6.24
C LEU A 85 6.98 -17.69 -6.69
N PRO A 86 5.96 -18.51 -6.37
CA PRO A 86 4.82 -18.18 -5.54
C PRO A 86 5.17 -18.08 -4.06
N MET A 87 4.34 -17.34 -3.29
CA MET A 87 4.42 -17.28 -1.84
C MET A 87 3.10 -17.77 -1.25
N ASP A 88 3.16 -18.67 -0.26
CA ASP A 88 2.02 -19.08 0.55
C ASP A 88 2.08 -18.34 1.87
N ILE A 89 1.02 -17.59 2.23
CA ILE A 89 0.93 -16.82 3.47
C ILE A 89 -0.30 -17.24 4.26
N GLN A 90 -0.20 -17.19 5.59
CA GLN A 90 -1.34 -17.40 6.47
C GLN A 90 -1.16 -16.60 7.76
N GLY A 91 -2.10 -15.68 8.01
CA GLY A 91 -2.18 -14.89 9.23
C GLY A 91 -3.01 -15.57 10.35
N PRO A 92 -3.63 -14.79 11.22
CA PRO A 92 -3.82 -13.34 11.10
C PRO A 92 -2.57 -12.56 11.52
N LEU A 93 -2.27 -11.51 10.79
CA LEU A 93 -1.22 -10.56 11.15
C LEU A 93 -1.50 -9.94 12.52
N GLN A 94 -0.50 -9.98 13.41
CA GLN A 94 -0.53 -9.35 14.72
C GLN A 94 0.25 -8.05 14.68
N ALA A 95 -0.43 -6.92 14.94
CA ALA A 95 0.26 -5.64 15.02
C ALA A 95 1.09 -5.59 16.31
N GLN A 96 2.40 -5.35 16.16
CA GLN A 96 3.35 -5.22 17.27
C GLN A 96 4.55 -4.38 16.84
N ASN A 97 5.40 -4.00 17.81
CA ASN A 97 6.62 -3.25 17.49
C ASN A 97 7.51 -4.04 16.55
N ILE A 98 7.96 -3.39 15.48
CA ILE A 98 8.80 -4.02 14.45
C ILE A 98 9.76 -3.01 13.84
N THR A 99 10.90 -3.49 13.37
CA THR A 99 11.85 -2.71 12.58
C THR A 99 11.91 -3.27 11.15
N VAL A 100 11.78 -2.41 10.16
CA VAL A 100 11.82 -2.76 8.74
C VAL A 100 12.84 -1.95 7.97
N ASP A 101 13.37 -2.51 6.91
CA ASP A 101 14.24 -1.82 5.96
C ASP A 101 13.36 -1.10 4.91
N GLY A 102 13.37 0.23 4.93
CA GLY A 102 12.64 1.08 3.98
C GLY A 102 13.39 1.34 2.66
N SER A 103 14.62 0.83 2.51
CA SER A 103 15.42 1.03 1.30
C SER A 103 14.86 0.27 0.10
N LEU A 104 14.16 -0.84 0.36
CA LEU A 104 13.67 -1.74 -0.66
C LEU A 104 12.43 -1.23 -1.37
N SER A 105 11.44 -0.71 -0.64
CA SER A 105 10.23 -0.17 -1.26
C SER A 105 9.28 0.51 -0.27
N SER A 106 8.89 1.76 -0.56
CA SER A 106 7.79 2.45 0.12
C SER A 106 6.44 1.74 -0.07
N GLN A 107 6.25 1.01 -1.17
CA GLN A 107 5.03 0.26 -1.46
C GLN A 107 4.75 -0.86 -0.43
N PHE A 108 5.81 -1.50 0.06
CA PHE A 108 5.68 -2.48 1.13
C PHE A 108 5.25 -1.81 2.44
N LEU A 109 5.90 -0.70 2.80
CA LEU A 109 5.53 0.07 3.99
C LEU A 109 4.08 0.56 3.90
N THR A 110 3.63 1.05 2.74
CA THR A 110 2.21 1.41 2.50
C THR A 110 1.27 0.24 2.84
N GLY A 111 1.54 -0.95 2.30
CA GLY A 111 0.73 -2.14 2.61
C GLY A 111 0.75 -2.51 4.09
N LEU A 112 1.91 -2.39 4.74
CA LEU A 112 2.08 -2.67 6.15
C LEU A 112 1.32 -1.66 7.04
N LEU A 113 1.39 -0.37 6.73
CA LEU A 113 0.64 0.68 7.43
C LEU A 113 -0.87 0.44 7.36
N MET A 114 -1.40 0.09 6.20
CA MET A 114 -2.83 -0.26 6.03
C MET A 114 -3.20 -1.51 6.82
N ALA A 115 -2.37 -2.56 6.80
CA ALA A 115 -2.61 -3.78 7.54
C ALA A 115 -2.59 -3.55 9.04
N PHE A 116 -1.62 -2.78 9.56
CA PHE A 116 -1.55 -2.40 10.97
C PHE A 116 -2.75 -1.58 11.40
N SER A 117 -3.15 -0.59 10.60
CA SER A 117 -4.34 0.23 10.84
C SER A 117 -5.58 -0.64 11.04
N THR A 118 -5.78 -1.64 10.17
CA THR A 118 -6.89 -2.59 10.27
C THR A 118 -6.75 -3.51 11.49
N ALA A 119 -5.56 -4.09 11.70
CA ALA A 119 -5.32 -5.01 12.82
C ALA A 119 -5.50 -4.32 14.18
N ILE A 120 -5.04 -3.07 14.34
CA ILE A 120 -5.18 -2.29 15.57
C ILE A 120 -6.65 -2.03 15.88
N ARG A 121 -7.43 -1.64 14.88
CA ARG A 121 -8.87 -1.43 15.04
C ARG A 121 -9.59 -2.72 15.42
N ASP A 122 -9.35 -3.79 14.69
CA ASP A 122 -10.09 -5.04 14.83
C ASP A 122 -9.68 -5.83 16.08
N GLN A 123 -8.41 -5.73 16.50
CA GLN A 123 -7.88 -6.39 17.70
C GLN A 123 -8.01 -5.51 18.97
N GLN A 124 -8.55 -4.29 18.86
CA GLN A 124 -8.74 -3.35 19.96
C GLN A 124 -7.46 -3.11 20.80
N ILE A 125 -6.34 -2.94 20.11
CA ILE A 125 -5.04 -2.74 20.74
C ILE A 125 -5.02 -1.37 21.43
N SER A 126 -4.70 -1.37 22.74
CA SER A 126 -4.67 -0.16 23.56
C SER A 126 -3.27 0.43 23.73
N GLU A 127 -2.25 -0.39 23.68
CA GLU A 127 -0.87 0.04 23.83
C GLU A 127 -0.31 0.62 22.53
N PRO A 128 0.55 1.64 22.60
CA PRO A 128 1.20 2.18 21.41
C PRO A 128 2.04 1.13 20.68
N ILE A 129 1.92 1.11 19.35
CA ILE A 129 2.68 0.22 18.48
C ILE A 129 3.48 1.04 17.49
N THR A 130 4.77 0.75 17.38
CA THR A 130 5.69 1.49 16.50
C THR A 130 6.28 0.59 15.42
N ILE A 131 6.16 1.04 14.18
CA ILE A 131 6.96 0.53 13.06
C ILE A 131 8.18 1.45 12.92
N THR A 132 9.36 0.94 13.21
CA THR A 132 10.63 1.63 12.96
C THR A 132 11.10 1.33 11.55
N VAL A 133 11.43 2.36 10.79
CA VAL A 133 11.83 2.23 9.38
C VAL A 133 13.23 2.78 9.18
N ASN A 134 14.16 1.94 8.76
CA ASN A 134 15.51 2.35 8.39
C ASN A 134 15.55 2.71 6.90
N ASP A 135 16.29 3.75 6.55
CA ASP A 135 16.63 4.15 5.18
C ASP A 135 15.42 4.29 4.21
N LEU A 136 14.31 4.82 4.70
CA LEU A 136 13.11 5.00 3.88
C LEU A 136 13.40 5.85 2.63
N LYS A 137 13.10 5.27 1.47
CA LYS A 137 13.05 5.97 0.17
C LYS A 137 11.62 6.40 -0.16
N SER A 138 11.50 7.35 -1.09
CA SER A 138 10.18 7.78 -1.61
C SER A 138 9.19 8.24 -0.52
N LYS A 139 9.67 9.05 0.43
CA LYS A 139 8.88 9.61 1.54
C LYS A 139 7.54 10.23 1.10
N PRO A 140 7.46 11.02 0.00
CA PRO A 140 6.20 11.63 -0.43
C PRO A 140 5.05 10.64 -0.69
N TYR A 141 5.36 9.41 -1.11
CA TYR A 141 4.33 8.38 -1.28
C TYR A 141 3.81 7.81 0.03
N ILE A 142 4.61 7.88 1.10
CA ILE A 142 4.13 7.56 2.45
C ILE A 142 3.23 8.69 2.97
N ASP A 143 3.60 9.95 2.75
CA ASP A 143 2.74 11.08 3.10
C ASP A 143 1.38 10.98 2.40
N LEU A 144 1.37 10.70 1.09
CA LEU A 144 0.14 10.43 0.34
C LEU A 144 -0.67 9.26 0.94
N THR A 145 0.01 8.18 1.35
CA THR A 145 -0.65 7.03 1.98
C THR A 145 -1.36 7.45 3.28
N LEU A 146 -0.67 8.19 4.14
CA LEU A 146 -1.21 8.65 5.42
C LEU A 146 -2.38 9.62 5.22
N ASP A 147 -2.28 10.54 4.27
CA ASP A 147 -3.35 11.47 3.92
C ASP A 147 -4.62 10.73 3.46
N VAL A 148 -4.46 9.74 2.56
CA VAL A 148 -5.60 8.93 2.09
C VAL A 148 -6.19 8.11 3.24
N MET A 149 -5.36 7.45 4.05
CA MET A 149 -5.83 6.70 5.22
C MET A 149 -6.66 7.59 6.15
N GLN A 150 -6.19 8.80 6.43
CA GLN A 150 -6.89 9.78 7.28
C GLN A 150 -8.25 10.18 6.69
N GLN A 151 -8.32 10.46 5.39
CA GLN A 151 -9.56 10.84 4.73
C GLN A 151 -10.61 9.74 4.74
N PHE A 152 -10.18 8.47 4.72
CA PHE A 152 -11.07 7.31 4.83
C PHE A 152 -11.33 6.88 6.28
N GLY A 153 -10.87 7.65 7.27
CA GLY A 153 -11.12 7.40 8.70
C GLY A 153 -10.39 6.16 9.24
N LEU A 154 -9.34 5.73 8.58
CA LEU A 154 -8.47 4.67 9.10
C LEU A 154 -7.58 5.22 10.22
N PRO A 155 -7.22 4.42 11.24
CA PRO A 155 -6.17 4.78 12.19
C PRO A 155 -4.88 5.15 11.49
N VAL A 156 -4.38 6.37 11.73
CA VAL A 156 -3.14 6.87 11.12
C VAL A 156 -2.06 6.99 12.21
N PRO A 157 -0.84 6.48 11.98
CA PRO A 157 0.25 6.65 12.93
C PRO A 157 0.77 8.08 12.93
N VAL A 158 1.22 8.55 14.09
CA VAL A 158 2.09 9.72 14.16
C VAL A 158 3.50 9.28 13.77
N HIS A 159 4.22 10.08 12.98
CA HIS A 159 5.58 9.72 12.61
C HIS A 159 6.60 10.81 12.96
N THR A 160 7.83 10.39 13.26
CA THR A 160 8.99 11.25 13.47
C THR A 160 9.97 11.03 12.32
N ASP A 161 10.16 12.06 11.49
CA ASP A 161 11.10 12.08 10.35
C ASP A 161 10.99 10.88 9.39
N HIS A 162 9.82 10.26 9.28
CA HIS A 162 9.57 9.02 8.52
C HIS A 162 10.42 7.84 8.99
N ARG A 163 10.84 7.84 10.27
CA ARG A 163 11.62 6.75 10.88
C ARG A 163 10.80 5.89 11.82
N GLU A 164 9.92 6.52 12.57
CA GLU A 164 9.07 5.86 13.55
C GLU A 164 7.62 6.20 13.25
N PHE A 165 6.81 5.21 13.00
CA PHE A 165 5.37 5.32 12.75
C PHE A 165 4.64 4.69 13.93
N THR A 166 4.15 5.53 14.84
CA THR A 166 3.54 5.08 16.10
C THR A 166 2.02 5.21 16.01
N PHE A 167 1.35 4.08 16.08
CA PHE A 167 -0.09 3.99 16.25
C PHE A 167 -0.44 4.09 17.74
N THR A 168 -1.45 4.88 18.07
CA THR A 168 -1.98 5.02 19.42
C THR A 168 -3.49 4.81 19.43
N SER A 169 -4.04 4.45 20.57
CA SER A 169 -5.50 4.33 20.74
C SER A 169 -6.26 5.64 20.46
N ALA A 170 -5.61 6.80 20.66
CA ALA A 170 -6.17 8.11 20.35
C ALA A 170 -6.33 8.37 18.83
N GLY A 171 -5.64 7.62 17.99
CA GLY A 171 -5.74 7.73 16.53
C GLY A 171 -6.94 6.99 15.92
N VAL A 172 -7.72 6.26 16.73
CA VAL A 172 -8.92 5.57 16.26
C VAL A 172 -10.09 6.56 16.27
N LEU A 173 -10.31 7.23 15.17
CA LEU A 173 -11.46 8.14 14.99
C LEU A 173 -12.72 7.33 14.61
N PRO A 174 -13.93 7.84 14.93
CA PRO A 174 -15.16 7.29 14.38
C PRO A 174 -15.08 7.30 12.85
N GLN A 175 -15.41 6.18 12.22
CA GLN A 175 -15.43 6.12 10.76
C GLN A 175 -16.47 7.09 10.21
N PRO A 176 -16.13 7.87 9.18
CA PRO A 176 -17.11 8.74 8.52
C PRO A 176 -18.20 7.87 7.87
N SER A 177 -19.46 8.32 7.99
CA SER A 177 -20.59 7.61 7.37
C SER A 177 -20.57 7.66 5.84
N LEU A 178 -19.91 8.66 5.27
CA LEU A 178 -19.73 8.84 3.83
C LEU A 178 -18.44 9.61 3.57
N VAL A 179 -17.63 9.11 2.67
CA VAL A 179 -16.42 9.80 2.17
C VAL A 179 -16.59 10.06 0.69
N ASN A 180 -16.54 11.34 0.29
CA ASN A 180 -16.41 11.72 -1.11
C ASN A 180 -14.96 12.04 -1.38
N TYR A 181 -14.32 11.26 -2.24
CA TYR A 181 -12.91 11.42 -2.57
C TYR A 181 -12.71 11.45 -4.08
N THR A 182 -12.00 12.46 -4.58
CA THR A 182 -11.61 12.53 -5.98
C THR A 182 -10.16 12.13 -6.11
N VAL A 183 -9.90 11.03 -6.83
CA VAL A 183 -8.53 10.59 -7.11
C VAL A 183 -7.87 11.61 -8.03
N GLU A 184 -6.74 12.14 -7.61
CA GLU A 184 -5.95 13.09 -8.41
C GLU A 184 -5.30 12.40 -9.62
N GLY A 185 -4.90 13.21 -10.61
CA GLY A 185 -4.20 12.71 -11.79
C GLY A 185 -2.82 12.14 -11.43
N ASP A 186 -2.41 11.11 -12.17
CA ASP A 186 -1.13 10.44 -12.00
C ASP A 186 0.03 11.28 -12.57
N TRP A 187 0.86 11.82 -11.69
CA TRP A 187 2.05 12.57 -12.08
C TRP A 187 3.12 11.69 -12.72
N SER A 188 3.16 10.38 -12.44
CA SER A 188 4.11 9.47 -13.10
C SER A 188 3.83 9.42 -14.61
N GLY A 189 2.56 9.17 -14.97
CA GLY A 189 2.13 9.20 -16.39
C GLY A 189 2.23 10.60 -17.00
N GLY A 190 1.82 11.63 -16.24
CA GLY A 190 1.87 13.03 -16.67
C GLY A 190 3.29 13.52 -16.98
N ALA A 191 4.28 13.09 -16.21
CA ALA A 191 5.68 13.46 -16.40
C ALA A 191 6.21 13.04 -17.79
N PHE A 192 5.87 11.83 -18.26
CA PHE A 192 6.26 11.37 -19.59
C PHE A 192 5.69 12.27 -20.70
N LEU A 193 4.43 12.68 -20.55
CA LEU A 193 3.79 13.59 -21.53
C LEU A 193 4.44 14.97 -21.52
N LEU A 194 4.77 15.50 -20.35
CA LEU A 194 5.46 16.80 -20.24
C LEU A 194 6.86 16.76 -20.86
N VAL A 195 7.62 15.68 -20.64
CA VAL A 195 8.92 15.48 -21.30
C VAL A 195 8.76 15.37 -22.82
N ALA A 196 7.76 14.63 -23.29
CA ALA A 196 7.47 14.55 -24.73
C ALA A 196 7.17 15.94 -25.31
N GLY A 197 6.39 16.76 -24.58
CA GLY A 197 6.12 18.15 -24.97
C GLY A 197 7.37 19.02 -25.04
N ALA A 198 8.29 18.88 -24.10
CA ALA A 198 9.55 19.62 -24.08
C ALA A 198 10.47 19.26 -25.26
N ILE A 199 10.37 18.04 -25.78
CA ILE A 199 11.21 17.55 -26.90
C ILE A 199 10.55 17.80 -28.26
N ALA A 200 9.25 17.53 -28.40
CA ALA A 200 8.57 17.39 -29.69
C ALA A 200 7.63 18.56 -30.04
N GLY A 201 7.29 19.41 -29.08
CA GLY A 201 6.44 20.59 -29.30
C GLY A 201 5.36 20.75 -28.21
N PRO A 202 4.60 21.86 -28.28
CA PRO A 202 3.68 22.25 -27.21
C PRO A 202 2.66 21.15 -26.88
N ILE A 203 2.48 20.85 -25.57
CA ILE A 203 1.47 19.94 -25.06
C ILE A 203 0.76 20.58 -23.87
N THR A 204 -0.54 20.30 -23.73
CA THR A 204 -1.31 20.64 -22.54
C THR A 204 -1.76 19.35 -21.86
N VAL A 205 -1.29 19.10 -20.64
CA VAL A 205 -1.72 17.98 -19.81
C VAL A 205 -2.69 18.52 -18.78
N ARG A 206 -3.89 17.92 -18.70
CA ARG A 206 -4.95 18.32 -17.78
C ARG A 206 -5.15 17.27 -16.70
N GLY A 207 -5.72 17.69 -15.55
CA GLY A 207 -6.06 16.78 -14.43
C GLY A 207 -4.91 16.52 -13.46
N LEU A 208 -3.74 17.12 -13.66
CA LEU A 208 -2.64 17.08 -12.70
C LEU A 208 -2.79 18.23 -11.70
N ASP A 209 -2.72 17.92 -10.41
CA ASP A 209 -2.75 18.91 -9.35
C ASP A 209 -1.33 19.42 -9.02
N PRO A 210 -1.02 20.72 -9.26
CA PRO A 210 0.27 21.28 -8.86
C PRO A 210 0.53 21.26 -7.35
N GLY A 211 -0.53 21.14 -6.52
CA GLY A 211 -0.46 20.98 -5.07
C GLY A 211 -0.15 19.56 -4.59
N SER A 212 -0.20 18.56 -5.50
CA SER A 212 -0.01 17.14 -5.18
C SER A 212 1.28 16.85 -4.40
N THR A 213 1.20 15.87 -3.49
CA THR A 213 2.35 15.30 -2.78
C THR A 213 3.09 14.22 -3.57
N GLN A 214 2.61 13.84 -4.76
CA GLN A 214 3.29 12.87 -5.62
C GLN A 214 4.71 13.36 -6.00
N ALA A 215 5.71 12.50 -5.78
CA ALA A 215 7.12 12.84 -5.99
C ALA A 215 7.44 13.22 -7.45
N ASP A 216 6.75 12.59 -8.41
CA ASP A 216 6.98 12.78 -9.85
C ASP A 216 6.59 14.18 -10.34
N LYS A 217 5.85 14.97 -9.54
CA LYS A 217 5.64 16.41 -9.77
C LYS A 217 6.95 17.18 -9.89
N ALA A 218 8.05 16.67 -9.32
CA ALA A 218 9.38 17.28 -9.45
C ALA A 218 9.86 17.44 -10.90
N ILE A 219 9.21 16.77 -11.86
CA ILE A 219 9.47 16.96 -13.30
C ILE A 219 9.31 18.43 -13.72
N LEU A 220 8.38 19.18 -13.12
CA LEU A 220 8.19 20.60 -13.40
C LEU A 220 9.48 21.40 -13.14
N THR A 221 10.15 21.12 -12.01
CA THR A 221 11.40 21.77 -11.67
C THR A 221 12.55 21.33 -12.59
N ALA A 222 12.55 20.05 -13.00
CA ALA A 222 13.58 19.54 -13.92
C ALA A 222 13.47 20.16 -15.31
N LEU A 223 12.25 20.41 -15.81
CA LEU A 223 12.03 21.01 -17.13
C LEU A 223 12.22 22.54 -17.16
N GLN A 224 12.28 23.19 -15.99
CA GLN A 224 12.52 24.64 -15.87
C GLN A 224 14.01 25.02 -15.79
N ARG A 225 14.90 24.05 -15.62
CA ARG A 225 16.35 24.22 -15.54
C ARG A 225 17.03 24.05 -16.89
#